data_1f9fd8cae9684523329b34ca449ea5a5
#
_entry.id   1f9fd8cae9684523329b34ca449ea5a5
#
_cell.length_a   1.000
_cell.length_b   1.000
_cell.length_c   1.000
_cell.angle_alpha   90.00
_cell.angle_beta   90.00
_cell.angle_gamma   90.00
#
_symmetry.space_group_name_H-M   'P 1'
#
loop_
_entity.id
_entity.type
_entity.pdbx_description
1 polymer ?
#
loop_
_entity_poly.entity_id
_entity_poly.type
_entity_poly.pdbx_seq_one_letter_code
_entity_poly.pdbx_strand_id
1 'polypeptide(L)'
;MIEYVELVDKGLIHATCDDSILIGHNIISNGKFIGYDDKDEGVFAVADGVGSQPFSELASREILRSISECNARNKEEIINCVEKGNCEILAIRDQKKLFPNISSTLCIATLLEDEITTYNLGNSRAYRFRDGVLLQLTKDQTKVQQLYDMGLISENQIYSHPEKNIISGYVGCDGFDSKRIDVITHRERFRRNDMLMLCSDGVSDYINIDEIENALIMDGELSKKADAIIDKIYSNGAGDNISLILVNKL
;
A
#
# COMPACT_ATOMS: atom_id res chain seq x y z
N MET A 1 -1.69 -17.83 -13.99
CA MET A 1 -2.59 -16.72 -14.35
C MET A 1 -3.09 -16.06 -13.08
N ILE A 2 -3.09 -14.74 -13.04
CA ILE A 2 -3.66 -13.96 -11.95
C ILE A 2 -4.82 -13.11 -12.46
N GLU A 3 -5.83 -12.92 -11.60
CA GLU A 3 -6.87 -11.92 -11.71
C GLU A 3 -6.59 -10.81 -10.70
N TYR A 4 -6.82 -9.55 -11.05
CA TYR A 4 -6.63 -8.45 -10.12
C TYR A 4 -7.73 -7.39 -10.20
N VAL A 5 -7.92 -6.70 -9.09
CA VAL A 5 -8.78 -5.52 -8.97
C VAL A 5 -7.94 -4.40 -8.39
N GLU A 6 -7.97 -3.26 -9.06
CA GLU A 6 -7.40 -1.98 -8.64
C GLU A 6 -8.52 -1.04 -8.26
N LEU A 7 -8.42 -0.39 -7.12
CA LEU A 7 -9.40 0.60 -6.70
C LEU A 7 -8.73 1.75 -5.96
N VAL A 8 -8.99 2.98 -6.41
CA VAL A 8 -8.60 4.21 -5.73
C VAL A 8 -9.79 5.15 -5.68
N ASP A 9 -10.11 5.62 -4.47
CA ASP A 9 -11.23 6.52 -4.22
C ASP A 9 -10.83 7.60 -3.21
N LYS A 10 -11.35 8.81 -3.37
CA LYS A 10 -11.04 9.95 -2.49
C LYS A 10 -11.71 9.89 -1.12
N GLY A 11 -12.63 8.97 -0.90
CA GLY A 11 -13.48 8.92 0.29
C GLY A 11 -14.52 10.04 0.33
N LEU A 12 -15.08 10.26 1.52
CA LEU A 12 -16.18 11.23 1.71
C LEU A 12 -15.73 12.62 2.14
N ILE A 13 -14.53 12.75 2.71
CA ILE A 13 -14.07 14.00 3.34
C ILE A 13 -13.12 14.79 2.44
N HIS A 14 -12.25 14.10 1.70
CA HIS A 14 -11.23 14.75 0.88
C HIS A 14 -11.78 15.25 -0.46
N ALA A 15 -11.29 16.41 -0.91
CA ALA A 15 -11.63 16.96 -2.21
C ALA A 15 -10.86 16.26 -3.35
N THR A 16 -9.62 15.86 -3.08
CA THR A 16 -8.67 15.18 -3.97
C THR A 16 -8.30 13.81 -3.41
N CYS A 17 -7.72 12.98 -4.25
CA CYS A 17 -7.11 11.73 -3.83
C CYS A 17 -5.60 11.86 -3.93
N ASP A 18 -4.92 11.71 -2.81
CA ASP A 18 -3.47 11.79 -2.70
C ASP A 18 -2.81 10.41 -2.80
N ASP A 19 -3.64 9.37 -2.82
CA ASP A 19 -3.24 7.98 -3.03
C ASP A 19 -3.00 7.67 -4.51
N SER A 20 -2.12 6.72 -4.74
CA SER A 20 -1.90 6.10 -6.04
C SER A 20 -1.54 4.63 -5.89
N ILE A 21 -1.88 3.82 -6.90
CA ILE A 21 -1.52 2.40 -6.94
C ILE A 21 -0.87 2.04 -8.27
N LEU A 22 -0.07 0.97 -8.24
CA LEU A 22 0.65 0.44 -9.39
C LEU A 22 0.43 -1.07 -9.50
N ILE A 23 0.06 -1.54 -10.70
CA ILE A 23 0.17 -2.94 -11.10
C ILE A 23 0.99 -3.03 -12.41
N GLY A 24 2.11 -3.72 -12.33
CA GLY A 24 3.05 -3.80 -13.47
C GLY A 24 3.60 -2.43 -13.88
N HIS A 25 3.07 -1.85 -14.94
CA HIS A 25 3.43 -0.50 -15.42
C HIS A 25 2.26 0.48 -15.40
N ASN A 26 1.07 0.03 -14.99
CA ASN A 26 -0.12 0.86 -14.93
C ASN A 26 -0.24 1.55 -13.57
N ILE A 27 -0.35 2.88 -13.58
CA ILE A 27 -0.56 3.70 -12.37
C ILE A 27 -1.94 4.33 -12.46
N ILE A 28 -2.73 4.15 -11.41
CA ILE A 28 -4.01 4.84 -11.24
C ILE A 28 -4.04 5.63 -9.94
N SER A 29 -4.77 6.75 -9.97
CA SER A 29 -5.02 7.62 -8.81
C SER A 29 -6.51 7.89 -8.62
N ASN A 30 -7.36 7.20 -9.36
CA ASN A 30 -8.82 7.27 -9.24
C ASN A 30 -9.49 6.16 -10.05
N GLY A 31 -10.59 5.62 -9.52
CA GLY A 31 -11.45 4.67 -10.20
C GLY A 31 -11.16 3.22 -9.84
N LYS A 32 -11.90 2.32 -10.51
CA LYS A 32 -11.81 0.87 -10.33
C LYS A 32 -11.53 0.20 -11.67
N PHE A 33 -10.55 -0.69 -11.68
CA PHE A 33 -10.18 -1.49 -12.86
C PHE A 33 -10.07 -2.95 -12.48
N ILE A 34 -10.35 -3.81 -13.44
CA ILE A 34 -10.25 -5.27 -13.33
C ILE A 34 -9.38 -5.74 -14.48
N GLY A 35 -8.43 -6.59 -14.17
CA GLY A 35 -7.54 -7.14 -15.19
C GLY A 35 -7.12 -8.56 -14.91
N TYR A 36 -6.48 -9.15 -15.92
CA TYR A 36 -5.91 -10.49 -15.88
C TYR A 36 -4.49 -10.43 -16.44
N ASP A 37 -3.59 -11.22 -15.87
CA ASP A 37 -2.26 -11.43 -16.44
C ASP A 37 -2.00 -12.94 -16.54
N ASP A 38 -1.55 -13.36 -17.72
CA ASP A 38 -1.18 -14.77 -17.97
C ASP A 38 0.07 -15.19 -17.22
N LYS A 39 0.89 -14.20 -16.81
CA LYS A 39 2.05 -14.43 -15.94
C LYS A 39 1.62 -14.44 -14.49
N ASP A 40 2.16 -15.40 -13.72
CA ASP A 40 1.99 -15.48 -12.29
C ASP A 40 3.01 -14.59 -11.55
N GLU A 41 3.46 -13.51 -12.18
CA GLU A 41 4.51 -12.62 -11.71
C GLU A 41 4.08 -11.17 -11.87
N GLY A 42 4.50 -10.32 -10.94
CA GLY A 42 4.17 -8.91 -11.03
C GLY A 42 4.74 -8.05 -9.89
N VAL A 43 4.68 -6.75 -10.11
CA VAL A 43 4.94 -5.72 -9.11
C VAL A 43 3.63 -5.02 -8.81
N PHE A 44 3.26 -5.00 -7.54
CA PHE A 44 2.06 -4.36 -7.01
C PHE A 44 2.49 -3.33 -5.97
N ALA A 45 1.97 -2.12 -6.02
CA ALA A 45 2.33 -1.12 -5.03
C ALA A 45 1.18 -0.16 -4.70
N VAL A 46 1.16 0.28 -3.45
CA VAL A 46 0.30 1.35 -2.92
C VAL A 46 1.21 2.43 -2.37
N ALA A 47 0.90 3.68 -2.68
CA ALA A 47 1.55 4.87 -2.18
C ALA A 47 0.49 5.88 -1.75
N ASP A 48 0.54 6.29 -0.49
CA ASP A 48 -0.36 7.24 0.13
C ASP A 48 0.41 8.55 0.35
N GLY A 49 -0.06 9.63 -0.28
CA GLY A 49 0.53 10.95 -0.20
C GLY A 49 0.32 11.59 1.16
N VAL A 50 1.40 11.72 1.93
CA VAL A 50 1.35 12.15 3.33
C VAL A 50 1.24 13.65 3.48
N GLY A 51 0.24 14.06 4.25
CA GLY A 51 0.10 15.43 4.73
C GLY A 51 -1.11 16.17 4.17
N SER A 52 -1.71 17.02 4.99
CA SER A 52 -2.81 17.93 4.61
C SER A 52 -2.36 19.08 3.69
N GLN A 53 -1.26 18.90 2.98
CA GLN A 53 -0.67 19.92 2.13
C GLN A 53 -1.11 19.76 0.68
N PRO A 54 -1.33 20.84 -0.06
CA PRO A 54 -1.53 20.77 -1.50
C PRO A 54 -0.37 20.02 -2.16
N PHE A 55 -0.69 19.15 -3.12
CA PHE A 55 0.28 18.42 -3.96
C PHE A 55 0.89 17.15 -3.35
N SER A 56 0.32 16.57 -2.28
CA SER A 56 0.76 15.27 -1.73
C SER A 56 0.64 14.16 -2.80
N GLU A 57 -0.34 14.26 -3.69
CA GLU A 57 -0.53 13.38 -4.83
C GLU A 57 0.68 13.32 -5.79
N LEU A 58 1.53 14.35 -5.79
CA LEU A 58 2.75 14.33 -6.60
C LEU A 58 3.77 13.33 -6.05
N ALA A 59 3.86 13.18 -4.74
CA ALA A 59 4.82 12.26 -4.13
C ALA A 59 4.40 10.80 -4.36
N SER A 60 3.12 10.46 -4.15
CA SER A 60 2.61 9.10 -4.37
C SER A 60 2.72 8.67 -5.83
N ARG A 61 2.38 9.55 -6.77
CA ARG A 61 2.50 9.26 -8.21
C ARG A 61 3.95 9.16 -8.66
N GLU A 62 4.83 10.02 -8.18
CA GLU A 62 6.22 10.06 -8.61
C GLU A 62 6.99 8.84 -8.15
N ILE A 63 6.80 8.40 -6.89
CA ILE A 63 7.44 7.18 -6.42
C ILE A 63 7.00 5.96 -7.23
N LEU A 64 5.70 5.85 -7.52
CA LEU A 64 5.19 4.74 -8.34
C LEU A 64 5.66 4.84 -9.79
N ARG A 65 5.81 6.05 -10.35
CA ARG A 65 6.39 6.25 -11.68
C ARG A 65 7.83 5.74 -11.73
N SER A 66 8.65 6.09 -10.75
CA SER A 66 10.03 5.62 -10.66
C SER A 66 10.09 4.08 -10.60
N ILE A 67 9.19 3.43 -9.86
CA ILE A 67 9.10 1.97 -9.79
C ILE A 67 8.61 1.37 -11.11
N SER A 68 7.60 1.96 -11.76
CA SER A 68 7.03 1.46 -13.02
C SER A 68 8.01 1.49 -14.18
N GLU A 69 8.92 2.48 -14.21
CA GLU A 69 9.96 2.62 -15.21
C GLU A 69 11.14 1.64 -15.00
N CYS A 70 11.27 1.10 -13.79
CA CYS A 70 12.25 0.10 -13.48
C CYS A 70 11.74 -1.27 -13.93
N ASN A 71 12.45 -1.94 -14.82
CA ASN A 71 12.24 -3.38 -15.06
C ASN A 71 12.92 -4.21 -13.95
N ALA A 72 12.62 -3.85 -12.69
CA ALA A 72 13.27 -4.44 -11.54
C ALA A 72 12.89 -5.92 -11.38
N ARG A 73 13.89 -6.80 -11.30
CA ARG A 73 13.75 -8.25 -11.19
C ARG A 73 14.30 -8.82 -9.88
N ASN A 74 14.86 -7.97 -9.05
CA ASN A 74 15.44 -8.38 -7.79
C ASN A 74 15.36 -7.25 -6.74
N LYS A 75 15.64 -7.62 -5.51
CA LYS A 75 15.57 -6.73 -4.35
C LYS A 75 16.41 -5.45 -4.51
N GLU A 76 17.62 -5.56 -5.00
CA GLU A 76 18.54 -4.42 -5.12
C GLU A 76 18.02 -3.41 -6.15
N GLU A 77 17.51 -3.89 -7.27
CA GLU A 77 16.92 -3.04 -8.30
C GLU A 77 15.69 -2.27 -7.78
N ILE A 78 14.79 -2.92 -7.03
CA ILE A 78 13.65 -2.22 -6.40
C ILE A 78 14.13 -1.13 -5.44
N ILE A 79 15.12 -1.43 -4.59
CA ILE A 79 15.67 -0.46 -3.65
C ILE A 79 16.26 0.76 -4.39
N ASN A 80 17.04 0.52 -5.45
CA ASN A 80 17.62 1.59 -6.27
C ASN A 80 16.53 2.46 -6.93
N CYS A 81 15.41 1.86 -7.36
CA CYS A 81 14.28 2.61 -7.91
C CYS A 81 13.61 3.47 -6.85
N VAL A 82 13.50 3.00 -5.61
CA VAL A 82 12.96 3.79 -4.50
C VAL A 82 13.90 4.97 -4.16
N GLU A 83 15.21 4.75 -4.13
CA GLU A 83 16.19 5.83 -3.92
C GLU A 83 16.11 6.89 -5.03
N LYS A 84 16.03 6.45 -6.30
CA LYS A 84 15.84 7.34 -7.44
C LYS A 84 14.53 8.13 -7.31
N GLY A 85 13.42 7.46 -7.00
CA GLY A 85 12.12 8.11 -6.81
C GLY A 85 12.13 9.14 -5.68
N ASN A 86 12.80 8.86 -4.57
CA ASN A 86 13.00 9.86 -3.51
C ASN A 86 13.72 11.12 -4.03
N CYS A 87 14.78 10.96 -4.82
CA CYS A 87 15.49 12.09 -5.41
C CYS A 87 14.60 12.89 -6.38
N GLU A 88 13.76 12.21 -7.16
CA GLU A 88 12.83 12.84 -8.10
C GLU A 88 11.73 13.62 -7.37
N ILE A 89 11.19 13.10 -6.27
CA ILE A 89 10.24 13.82 -5.39
C ILE A 89 10.89 15.11 -4.85
N LEU A 90 12.12 15.03 -4.35
CA LEU A 90 12.85 16.19 -3.85
C LEU A 90 13.11 17.22 -4.95
N ALA A 91 13.42 16.79 -6.18
CA ALA A 91 13.59 17.69 -7.32
C ALA A 91 12.28 18.42 -7.67
N ILE A 92 11.13 17.74 -7.63
CA ILE A 92 9.80 18.34 -7.82
C ILE A 92 9.52 19.36 -6.72
N ARG A 93 9.76 19.01 -5.45
CA ARG A 93 9.63 19.90 -4.30
C ARG A 93 10.39 21.21 -4.52
N ASP A 94 11.67 21.10 -4.88
CA ASP A 94 12.56 22.24 -5.03
C ASP A 94 12.17 23.10 -6.24
N GLN A 95 11.86 22.48 -7.38
CA GLN A 95 11.43 23.17 -8.59
C GLN A 95 10.13 23.94 -8.39
N LYS A 96 9.16 23.35 -7.71
CA LYS A 96 7.86 23.97 -7.44
C LYS A 96 7.84 24.82 -6.18
N LYS A 97 8.94 24.87 -5.41
CA LYS A 97 9.04 25.57 -4.11
C LYS A 97 7.95 25.14 -3.12
N LEU A 98 7.70 23.84 -3.04
CA LEU A 98 6.70 23.25 -2.14
C LEU A 98 7.29 23.11 -0.73
N PHE A 99 6.76 23.86 0.21
CA PHE A 99 7.13 23.80 1.63
C PHE A 99 5.85 23.81 2.49
N PRO A 100 5.71 22.94 3.49
CA PRO A 100 6.64 21.84 3.85
C PRO A 100 6.74 20.75 2.77
N ASN A 101 7.61 19.76 2.98
CA ASN A 101 7.93 18.71 2.02
C ASN A 101 6.69 17.92 1.57
N ILE A 102 6.65 17.56 0.30
CA ILE A 102 5.76 16.51 -0.20
C ILE A 102 6.38 15.15 0.09
N SER A 103 5.62 14.22 0.60
CA SER A 103 6.09 12.88 0.96
C SER A 103 5.00 11.83 0.75
N SER A 104 5.38 10.57 0.74
CA SER A 104 4.46 9.46 0.56
C SER A 104 4.90 8.24 1.36
N THR A 105 3.94 7.43 1.82
CA THR A 105 4.18 6.05 2.18
C THR A 105 4.51 5.23 0.94
N LEU A 106 4.98 4.02 1.13
CA LEU A 106 5.20 3.07 0.05
C LEU A 106 5.10 1.64 0.55
N CYS A 107 4.16 0.89 0.00
CA CYS A 107 4.06 -0.55 0.19
C CYS A 107 4.13 -1.24 -1.16
N ILE A 108 5.17 -2.05 -1.38
CA ILE A 108 5.35 -2.84 -2.60
C ILE A 108 5.26 -4.32 -2.24
N ALA A 109 4.63 -5.11 -3.09
CA ALA A 109 4.76 -6.55 -3.12
C ALA A 109 5.21 -6.98 -4.53
N THR A 110 6.27 -7.75 -4.60
CA THR A 110 6.67 -8.45 -5.82
C THR A 110 6.27 -9.91 -5.72
N LEU A 111 5.69 -10.45 -6.78
CA LEU A 111 5.42 -11.86 -6.93
C LEU A 111 6.31 -12.41 -8.05
N LEU A 112 7.23 -13.29 -7.72
CA LEU A 112 8.17 -13.92 -8.66
C LEU A 112 8.30 -15.40 -8.29
N GLU A 113 8.09 -16.30 -9.26
CA GLU A 113 8.18 -17.75 -9.05
C GLU A 113 7.42 -18.25 -7.80
N ASP A 114 6.22 -17.69 -7.56
CA ASP A 114 5.40 -17.95 -6.38
C ASP A 114 5.95 -17.41 -5.05
N GLU A 115 7.03 -16.66 -5.06
CA GLU A 115 7.59 -16.02 -3.89
C GLU A 115 7.09 -14.57 -3.79
N ILE A 116 6.59 -14.20 -2.60
CA ILE A 116 6.23 -12.82 -2.29
C ILE A 116 7.39 -12.17 -1.55
N THR A 117 7.85 -11.03 -2.06
CA THR A 117 8.73 -10.12 -1.32
C THR A 117 8.03 -8.80 -1.12
N THR A 118 7.95 -8.33 0.13
CA THR A 118 7.37 -7.03 0.48
C THR A 118 8.45 -6.01 0.78
N TYR A 119 8.18 -4.74 0.41
CA TYR A 119 9.02 -3.58 0.70
C TYR A 119 8.11 -2.52 1.31
N ASN A 120 8.39 -2.08 2.53
CA ASN A 120 7.50 -1.19 3.26
C ASN A 120 8.21 0.05 3.80
N LEU A 121 7.53 1.20 3.64
CA LEU A 121 7.83 2.49 4.25
C LEU A 121 6.50 3.14 4.63
N GLY A 122 6.19 3.19 5.93
CA GLY A 122 4.95 3.78 6.44
C GLY A 122 3.95 2.76 6.98
N ASN A 123 2.67 3.08 6.88
CA ASN A 123 1.54 2.33 7.42
C ASN A 123 0.57 1.77 6.36
N SER A 124 0.88 1.93 5.07
CA SER A 124 0.24 1.13 4.03
C SER A 124 0.64 -0.33 4.19
N ARG A 125 -0.26 -1.25 3.92
CA ARG A 125 -0.09 -2.66 4.30
C ARG A 125 -0.23 -3.61 3.14
N ALA A 126 0.48 -4.74 3.21
CA ALA A 126 0.28 -5.92 2.37
C ALA A 126 -0.16 -7.11 3.23
N TYR A 127 -1.09 -7.90 2.69
CA TYR A 127 -1.64 -9.09 3.32
C TYR A 127 -1.69 -10.26 2.36
N ARG A 128 -1.62 -11.47 2.90
CA ARG A 128 -1.98 -12.70 2.18
C ARG A 128 -3.23 -13.30 2.81
N PHE A 129 -4.24 -13.56 1.99
CA PHE A 129 -5.41 -14.32 2.39
C PHE A 129 -5.29 -15.75 1.92
N ARG A 130 -5.46 -16.71 2.84
CA ARG A 130 -5.42 -18.16 2.59
C ARG A 130 -6.31 -18.89 3.56
N ASP A 131 -7.13 -19.81 3.07
CA ASP A 131 -7.96 -20.71 3.90
C ASP A 131 -8.81 -19.95 4.93
N GLY A 132 -9.34 -18.79 4.56
CA GLY A 132 -10.17 -17.96 5.43
C GLY A 132 -9.41 -17.03 6.37
N VAL A 133 -8.09 -16.99 6.33
CA VAL A 133 -7.24 -16.18 7.22
C VAL A 133 -6.47 -15.11 6.45
N LEU A 134 -6.56 -13.87 6.93
CA LEU A 134 -5.82 -12.72 6.41
C LEU A 134 -4.58 -12.46 7.26
N LEU A 135 -3.40 -12.77 6.73
CA LEU A 135 -2.12 -12.57 7.38
C LEU A 135 -1.47 -11.28 6.88
N GLN A 136 -1.19 -10.34 7.77
CA GLN A 136 -0.39 -9.15 7.43
C GLN A 136 1.06 -9.55 7.14
N LEU A 137 1.57 -9.13 5.99
CA LEU A 137 2.92 -9.44 5.51
C LEU A 137 3.93 -8.32 5.81
N THR A 138 3.45 -7.10 6.01
CA THR A 138 4.25 -5.92 6.35
C THR A 138 4.10 -5.57 7.82
N LYS A 139 4.99 -4.72 8.33
CA LYS A 139 4.88 -4.14 9.66
C LYS A 139 4.81 -2.63 9.53
N ASP A 140 3.86 -2.01 10.24
CA ASP A 140 3.68 -0.56 10.17
C ASP A 140 4.91 0.17 10.73
N GLN A 141 5.32 1.20 10.04
CA GLN A 141 6.35 2.12 10.51
C GLN A 141 5.70 3.39 11.06
N THR A 142 5.08 3.25 12.24
CA THR A 142 4.43 4.33 12.98
C THR A 142 5.05 4.53 14.36
N LYS A 143 4.79 5.69 14.96
CA LYS A 143 5.21 5.95 16.34
C LYS A 143 4.58 4.97 17.32
N VAL A 144 3.31 4.64 17.14
CA VAL A 144 2.61 3.71 18.03
C VAL A 144 3.12 2.28 17.90
N GLN A 145 3.51 1.86 16.70
CA GLN A 145 4.15 0.56 16.51
C GLN A 145 5.50 0.49 17.26
N GLN A 146 6.28 1.56 17.23
CA GLN A 146 7.54 1.63 17.98
C GLN A 146 7.28 1.56 19.50
N LEU A 147 6.26 2.26 20.01
CA LEU A 147 5.89 2.18 21.42
C LEU A 147 5.45 0.77 21.83
N TYR A 148 4.70 0.08 20.98
CA TYR A 148 4.31 -1.31 21.19
C TYR A 148 5.52 -2.25 21.19
N ASP A 149 6.43 -2.10 20.24
CA ASP A 149 7.66 -2.91 20.16
C ASP A 149 8.56 -2.73 21.39
N MET A 150 8.56 -1.55 22.00
CA MET A 150 9.26 -1.25 23.24
C MET A 150 8.51 -1.76 24.49
N GLY A 151 7.32 -2.31 24.33
CA GLY A 151 6.47 -2.74 25.46
C GLY A 151 5.87 -1.60 26.28
N LEU A 152 5.82 -0.40 25.74
CA LEU A 152 5.29 0.80 26.43
C LEU A 152 3.77 0.91 26.32
N ILE A 153 3.17 0.31 25.30
CA ILE A 153 1.72 0.20 25.11
C ILE A 153 1.34 -1.23 24.74
N SER A 154 0.09 -1.62 24.98
CA SER A 154 -0.47 -2.89 24.54
C SER A 154 -0.99 -2.81 23.10
N GLU A 155 -1.18 -3.96 22.45
CA GLU A 155 -1.71 -4.04 21.08
C GLU A 155 -3.06 -3.30 20.92
N ASN A 156 -3.98 -3.47 21.87
CA ASN A 156 -5.28 -2.77 21.84
C ASN A 156 -5.15 -1.24 21.91
N GLN A 157 -4.05 -0.72 22.44
CA GLN A 157 -3.80 0.72 22.52
C GLN A 157 -3.29 1.31 21.21
N ILE A 158 -2.76 0.52 20.29
CA ILE A 158 -2.30 0.97 18.97
C ILE A 158 -3.43 1.70 18.24
N TYR A 159 -4.61 1.10 18.18
CA TYR A 159 -5.76 1.61 17.40
C TYR A 159 -6.41 2.87 18.00
N SER A 160 -6.32 3.04 19.32
CA SER A 160 -6.94 4.16 20.04
C SER A 160 -5.96 5.28 20.42
N HIS A 161 -4.68 5.12 20.12
CA HIS A 161 -3.66 6.09 20.50
C HIS A 161 -3.79 7.41 19.71
N PRO A 162 -3.66 8.59 20.36
CA PRO A 162 -3.80 9.87 19.66
C PRO A 162 -2.74 10.11 18.57
N GLU A 163 -1.61 9.43 18.64
CA GLU A 163 -0.50 9.53 17.67
C GLU A 163 -0.44 8.34 16.71
N LYS A 164 -1.54 7.61 16.51
CA LYS A 164 -1.57 6.41 15.65
C LYS A 164 -1.18 6.71 14.20
N ASN A 165 -1.50 7.90 13.70
CA ASN A 165 -1.23 8.31 12.32
C ASN A 165 0.15 8.99 12.14
N ILE A 166 1.01 9.02 13.18
CA ILE A 166 2.37 9.55 13.03
C ILE A 166 3.26 8.46 12.43
N ILE A 167 3.53 8.59 11.14
CA ILE A 167 4.43 7.68 10.42
C ILE A 167 5.90 8.01 10.69
N SER A 168 6.76 6.99 10.67
CA SER A 168 8.21 7.13 10.85
C SER A 168 9.02 6.73 9.61
N GLY A 169 8.38 6.09 8.62
CA GLY A 169 8.96 5.70 7.33
C GLY A 169 8.19 6.33 6.18
N TYR A 170 8.87 7.03 5.28
CA TYR A 170 8.28 7.65 4.08
C TYR A 170 9.37 8.01 3.07
N VAL A 171 8.99 8.24 1.82
CA VAL A 171 9.81 8.83 0.76
C VAL A 171 9.52 10.33 0.64
N GLY A 172 10.40 11.08 -0.04
CA GLY A 172 10.31 12.54 -0.18
C GLY A 172 11.02 13.28 0.95
N CYS A 173 12.02 12.66 1.58
CA CYS A 173 12.79 13.27 2.66
C CYS A 173 14.28 13.46 2.30
N ASP A 174 14.84 14.56 2.79
CA ASP A 174 16.27 14.80 2.71
C ASP A 174 17.03 13.76 3.57
N GLY A 175 18.16 13.26 3.05
CA GLY A 175 18.96 12.25 3.74
C GLY A 175 18.27 10.89 3.83
N PHE A 176 17.44 10.53 2.85
CA PHE A 176 16.82 9.21 2.75
C PHE A 176 17.88 8.10 2.82
N ASP A 177 17.63 7.13 3.70
CA ASP A 177 18.46 5.93 3.84
C ASP A 177 17.63 4.71 3.47
N SER A 178 17.99 4.04 2.39
CA SER A 178 17.30 2.84 1.89
C SER A 178 17.26 1.68 2.89
N LYS A 179 18.14 1.66 3.89
CA LYS A 179 18.08 0.70 5.00
C LYS A 179 16.81 0.81 5.84
N ARG A 180 16.09 1.91 5.73
CA ARG A 180 14.78 2.11 6.37
C ARG A 180 13.65 1.37 5.67
N ILE A 181 13.87 0.95 4.42
CA ILE A 181 12.90 0.09 3.72
C ILE A 181 12.90 -1.27 4.43
N ASP A 182 11.75 -1.63 5.00
CA ASP A 182 11.57 -2.98 5.56
C ASP A 182 11.32 -3.96 4.43
N VAL A 183 12.26 -4.88 4.21
CA VAL A 183 12.22 -5.83 3.08
C VAL A 183 12.17 -7.25 3.59
N ILE A 184 11.04 -7.92 3.34
CA ILE A 184 10.77 -9.28 3.79
C ILE A 184 10.45 -10.18 2.61
N THR A 185 11.25 -11.23 2.40
CA THR A 185 10.90 -12.33 1.52
C THR A 185 10.18 -13.41 2.31
N HIS A 186 8.95 -13.69 1.94
CA HIS A 186 8.06 -14.62 2.67
C HIS A 186 8.34 -16.05 2.25
N ARG A 187 8.62 -16.92 3.24
CA ARG A 187 9.02 -18.31 3.01
C ARG A 187 7.91 -19.18 2.38
N GLU A 188 6.66 -18.81 2.62
CA GLU A 188 5.52 -19.56 2.11
C GLU A 188 5.17 -19.10 0.69
N ARG A 189 5.19 -20.04 -0.23
CA ARG A 189 4.84 -19.76 -1.63
C ARG A 189 3.39 -19.34 -1.78
N PHE A 190 3.13 -18.45 -2.73
CA PHE A 190 1.81 -18.02 -3.15
C PHE A 190 1.16 -19.14 -3.97
N ARG A 191 0.03 -19.66 -3.50
CA ARG A 191 -0.62 -20.86 -4.05
C ARG A 191 -1.85 -20.45 -4.83
N ARG A 192 -2.37 -21.40 -5.62
CA ARG A 192 -3.68 -21.27 -6.25
C ARG A 192 -4.75 -20.97 -5.19
N ASN A 193 -5.65 -20.04 -5.50
CA ASN A 193 -6.69 -19.49 -4.61
C ASN A 193 -6.17 -18.65 -3.42
N ASP A 194 -4.87 -18.44 -3.28
CA ASP A 194 -4.41 -17.37 -2.39
C ASP A 194 -4.78 -16.02 -2.98
N MET A 195 -5.10 -15.07 -2.11
CA MET A 195 -5.22 -13.67 -2.51
C MET A 195 -4.13 -12.83 -1.85
N LEU A 196 -3.53 -11.94 -2.62
CA LEU A 196 -2.66 -10.86 -2.13
C LEU A 196 -3.49 -9.59 -2.09
N MET A 197 -3.44 -8.87 -0.97
CA MET A 197 -4.11 -7.59 -0.80
C MET A 197 -3.08 -6.54 -0.41
N LEU A 198 -3.09 -5.39 -1.08
CA LEU A 198 -2.38 -4.20 -0.64
C LEU A 198 -3.38 -3.07 -0.42
N CYS A 199 -3.15 -2.25 0.60
CA CYS A 199 -4.04 -1.12 0.87
C CYS A 199 -3.34 0.04 1.60
N SER A 200 -3.89 1.25 1.47
CA SER A 200 -3.58 2.40 2.34
C SER A 200 -4.29 2.28 3.69
N ASP A 201 -3.99 3.18 4.62
CA ASP A 201 -4.64 3.23 5.93
C ASP A 201 -6.11 3.65 5.84
N GLY A 202 -6.54 4.32 4.76
CA GLY A 202 -7.95 4.56 4.47
C GLY A 202 -8.80 3.28 4.29
N VAL A 203 -8.16 2.12 4.16
CA VAL A 203 -8.83 0.82 4.30
C VAL A 203 -8.71 0.30 5.73
N SER A 204 -7.48 0.13 6.22
CA SER A 204 -7.20 -0.58 7.47
C SER A 204 -7.61 0.17 8.74
N ASP A 205 -7.86 1.48 8.67
CA ASP A 205 -8.39 2.28 9.78
C ASP A 205 -9.92 2.26 9.88
N TYR A 206 -10.61 1.86 8.80
CA TYR A 206 -12.07 1.88 8.69
C TYR A 206 -12.72 0.49 8.69
N ILE A 207 -11.96 -0.57 8.48
CA ILE A 207 -12.46 -1.95 8.46
C ILE A 207 -11.48 -2.87 9.19
N ASN A 208 -12.00 -3.72 10.07
CA ASN A 208 -11.17 -4.67 10.81
C ASN A 208 -10.89 -5.95 10.00
N ILE A 209 -9.93 -6.75 10.49
CA ILE A 209 -9.49 -7.99 9.82
C ILE A 209 -10.65 -8.97 9.59
N ASP A 210 -11.51 -9.19 10.59
CA ASP A 210 -12.63 -10.14 10.49
C ASP A 210 -13.62 -9.70 9.39
N GLU A 211 -13.86 -8.40 9.24
CA GLU A 211 -14.72 -7.85 8.20
C GLU A 211 -14.12 -8.00 6.80
N ILE A 212 -12.80 -7.83 6.67
CA ILE A 212 -12.08 -8.07 5.40
C ILE A 212 -12.13 -9.56 5.06
N GLU A 213 -11.84 -10.45 6.03
CA GLU A 213 -11.93 -11.91 5.84
C GLU A 213 -13.32 -12.34 5.37
N ASN A 214 -14.37 -11.83 6.02
CA ASN A 214 -15.75 -12.10 5.61
C ASN A 214 -16.04 -11.67 4.17
N ALA A 215 -15.53 -10.52 3.72
CA ALA A 215 -15.66 -10.08 2.34
C ALA A 215 -14.88 -10.98 1.36
N LEU A 216 -13.68 -11.41 1.74
CA LEU A 216 -12.83 -12.26 0.89
C LEU A 216 -13.31 -13.72 0.80
N ILE A 217 -14.02 -14.23 1.81
CA ILE A 217 -14.61 -15.58 1.80
C ILE A 217 -15.86 -15.66 0.91
N MET A 218 -16.55 -14.55 0.64
CA MET A 218 -17.77 -14.56 -0.17
C MET A 218 -17.57 -15.27 -1.50
N ASP A 219 -18.56 -16.04 -1.92
CA ASP A 219 -18.58 -16.61 -3.27
C ASP A 219 -18.72 -15.50 -4.32
N GLY A 220 -18.03 -15.68 -5.44
CA GLY A 220 -18.18 -14.77 -6.59
C GLY A 220 -16.87 -14.17 -7.07
N GLU A 221 -17.02 -13.21 -7.97
CA GLU A 221 -15.91 -12.53 -8.65
C GLU A 221 -15.08 -11.68 -7.68
N LEU A 222 -13.79 -11.56 -7.94
CA LEU A 222 -12.86 -10.74 -7.13
C LEU A 222 -13.34 -9.29 -7.01
N SER A 223 -13.95 -8.77 -8.08
CA SER A 223 -14.56 -7.44 -8.10
C SER A 223 -15.65 -7.24 -7.04
N LYS A 224 -16.50 -8.25 -6.81
CA LYS A 224 -17.57 -8.18 -5.80
C LYS A 224 -17.01 -8.22 -4.38
N LYS A 225 -15.91 -8.93 -4.17
CA LYS A 225 -15.19 -8.94 -2.89
C LYS A 225 -14.61 -7.55 -2.59
N ALA A 226 -14.01 -6.91 -3.60
CA ALA A 226 -13.54 -5.52 -3.48
C ALA A 226 -14.69 -4.56 -3.17
N ASP A 227 -15.84 -4.69 -3.84
CA ASP A 227 -17.01 -3.85 -3.58
C ASP A 227 -17.53 -4.01 -2.14
N ALA A 228 -17.58 -5.25 -1.62
CA ALA A 228 -18.00 -5.50 -0.25
C ALA A 228 -17.07 -4.84 0.79
N ILE A 229 -15.76 -4.82 0.54
CA ILE A 229 -14.78 -4.11 1.37
C ILE A 229 -15.07 -2.60 1.32
N ILE A 230 -15.23 -2.03 0.13
CA ILE A 230 -15.48 -0.59 -0.04
C ILE A 230 -16.80 -0.17 0.58
N ASP A 231 -17.88 -0.91 0.36
CA ASP A 231 -19.20 -0.63 0.94
C ASP A 231 -19.12 -0.58 2.48
N LYS A 232 -18.31 -1.46 3.06
CA LYS A 232 -18.08 -1.48 4.50
C LYS A 232 -17.31 -0.24 4.98
N ILE A 233 -16.24 0.15 4.27
CA ILE A 233 -15.47 1.37 4.56
C ILE A 233 -16.40 2.60 4.51
N TYR A 234 -17.24 2.70 3.46
CA TYR A 234 -18.20 3.79 3.34
C TYR A 234 -19.22 3.81 4.48
N SER A 235 -19.71 2.64 4.90
CA SER A 235 -20.63 2.54 6.05
C SER A 235 -19.97 2.97 7.37
N ASN A 236 -18.66 2.88 7.46
CA ASN A 236 -17.86 3.27 8.63
C ASN A 236 -17.30 4.70 8.53
N GLY A 237 -17.72 5.47 7.49
CA GLY A 237 -17.47 6.91 7.39
C GLY A 237 -16.47 7.33 6.32
N ALA A 238 -15.66 6.42 5.74
CA ALA A 238 -14.73 6.67 4.61
C ALA A 238 -14.02 8.04 4.70
N GLY A 239 -13.40 8.31 5.83
CA GLY A 239 -12.86 9.64 6.16
C GLY A 239 -11.48 9.92 5.58
N ASP A 240 -10.91 8.98 4.82
CA ASP A 240 -9.62 9.13 4.16
C ASP A 240 -9.68 8.66 2.70
N ASN A 241 -8.60 8.89 1.95
CA ASN A 241 -8.41 8.31 0.64
C ASN A 241 -8.29 6.79 0.76
N ILE A 242 -8.86 6.07 -0.18
CA ILE A 242 -8.99 4.60 -0.14
C ILE A 242 -8.24 4.02 -1.32
N SER A 243 -7.22 3.23 -1.05
CA SER A 243 -6.49 2.48 -2.07
C SER A 243 -6.48 1.00 -1.75
N LEU A 244 -6.93 0.20 -2.69
CA LEU A 244 -7.04 -1.26 -2.57
C LEU A 244 -6.56 -1.94 -3.84
N ILE A 245 -5.65 -2.91 -3.69
CA ILE A 245 -5.29 -3.89 -4.71
C ILE A 245 -5.68 -5.27 -4.16
N LEU A 246 -6.43 -6.03 -4.94
CA LEU A 246 -6.64 -7.45 -4.72
C LEU A 246 -6.08 -8.23 -5.89
N VAL A 247 -5.28 -9.26 -5.63
CA VAL A 247 -4.74 -10.17 -6.63
C VAL A 247 -5.09 -11.60 -6.24
N ASN A 248 -5.72 -12.33 -7.13
CA ASN A 248 -6.09 -13.73 -6.94
C ASN A 248 -5.27 -14.62 -7.88
N LYS A 249 -4.69 -15.69 -7.36
CA LYS A 249 -4.01 -16.70 -8.17
C LYS A 249 -5.03 -17.76 -8.58
N LEU A 250 -5.30 -17.85 -9.91
CA LEU A 250 -6.26 -18.76 -10.52
C LEU A 250 -5.74 -20.17 -10.71
#